data_7ce1c02f9ed00b5b94a4b615c452e389
#
_entry.id   7ce1c02f9ed00b5b94a4b615c452e389
#
_cell.length_a   1.000
_cell.length_b   1.000
_cell.length_c   1.000
_cell.angle_alpha   90.00
_cell.angle_beta   90.00
_cell.angle_gamma   90.00
#
_symmetry.space_group_name_H-M   'P 1'
#
loop_
_entity.id
_entity.type
_entity.pdbx_description
1 polymer ?
#
loop_
_entity_poly.entity_id
_entity_poly.type
_entity_poly.pdbx_seq_one_letter_code
_entity_poly.pdbx_strand_id
1 'polypeptide(L)'
;VAAYRGKQRLWETRVNKHGLTSGVEAKEGVVLVGSAKGELFALDESTGQKKWQAQLSGALLSPSLIKDGRAVTIANDGTVFAHDLQTGQQLWAYKMPNVQFSLRGQPSPVMLDDHTVIVASANAYVYGIDVISGVPRFQRRVAVSEGRSDVQRLIDIDGDPVVVGQFLVTTSYQGQITVIDVAAQQ
;
A
#
# COMPACT_ATOMS: atom_id res chain seq x y z
N VAL A 1 -17.15 -7.89 -5.09
CA VAL A 1 -16.64 -6.86 -6.03
C VAL A 1 -17.59 -6.78 -7.20
N ALA A 2 -17.94 -5.57 -7.62
CA ALA A 2 -18.79 -5.37 -8.78
C ALA A 2 -18.30 -4.17 -9.59
N ALA A 3 -18.47 -4.24 -10.92
CA ALA A 3 -18.19 -3.14 -11.83
C ALA A 3 -19.49 -2.58 -12.42
N TYR A 4 -19.51 -1.25 -12.57
CA TYR A 4 -20.65 -0.53 -13.11
C TYR A 4 -20.20 0.46 -14.20
N ARG A 5 -21.07 0.64 -15.19
CA ARG A 5 -21.01 1.76 -16.14
C ARG A 5 -22.27 2.61 -15.96
N GLY A 6 -22.13 3.73 -15.28
CA GLY A 6 -23.28 4.49 -14.80
C GLY A 6 -24.14 3.65 -13.86
N LYS A 7 -25.39 3.40 -14.21
CA LYS A 7 -26.33 2.56 -13.43
C LYS A 7 -26.34 1.08 -13.84
N GLN A 8 -25.66 0.72 -14.91
CA GLN A 8 -25.63 -0.65 -15.41
C GLN A 8 -24.51 -1.43 -14.75
N ARG A 9 -24.86 -2.55 -14.08
CA ARG A 9 -23.87 -3.50 -13.58
C ARG A 9 -23.32 -4.32 -14.74
N LEU A 10 -21.98 -4.30 -14.89
CA LEU A 10 -21.27 -5.07 -15.92
C LEU A 10 -21.02 -6.49 -15.43
N TRP A 11 -20.50 -6.63 -14.22
CA TRP A 11 -20.28 -7.92 -13.58
C TRP A 11 -20.29 -7.77 -12.05
N GLU A 12 -20.42 -8.92 -11.36
CA GLU A 12 -20.31 -9.05 -9.92
C GLU A 12 -19.61 -10.37 -9.57
N THR A 13 -18.60 -10.33 -8.71
CA THR A 13 -17.82 -11.49 -8.29
C THR A 13 -17.68 -11.53 -6.78
N ARG A 14 -18.03 -12.65 -6.17
CA ARG A 14 -17.76 -12.94 -4.75
C ARG A 14 -16.43 -13.69 -4.64
N VAL A 15 -15.39 -13.04 -4.09
CA VAL A 15 -14.04 -13.59 -4.03
C VAL A 15 -13.78 -14.42 -2.78
N ASN A 16 -14.42 -14.09 -1.64
CA ASN A 16 -14.32 -14.85 -0.40
C ASN A 16 -15.62 -14.75 0.43
N LYS A 17 -15.64 -15.43 1.60
CA LYS A 17 -16.76 -15.42 2.54
C LYS A 17 -16.59 -14.44 3.71
N HIS A 18 -15.38 -13.87 3.88
CA HIS A 18 -14.98 -13.14 5.08
C HIS A 18 -14.99 -11.62 4.92
N GLY A 19 -15.30 -11.14 3.71
CA GLY A 19 -15.28 -9.72 3.39
C GLY A 19 -13.89 -9.23 2.95
N LEU A 20 -13.89 -8.03 2.38
CA LEU A 20 -12.71 -7.33 1.89
C LEU A 20 -12.46 -6.14 2.80
N THR A 21 -11.20 -5.82 3.05
CA THR A 21 -10.76 -4.75 3.96
C THR A 21 -9.86 -3.73 3.29
N SER A 22 -9.22 -4.09 2.17
CA SER A 22 -8.49 -3.11 1.37
C SER A 22 -9.46 -2.30 0.51
N GLY A 23 -9.01 -1.13 0.08
CA GLY A 23 -9.61 -0.46 -1.07
C GLY A 23 -9.44 -1.27 -2.36
N VAL A 24 -10.04 -0.78 -3.43
CA VAL A 24 -9.94 -1.37 -4.76
C VAL A 24 -8.94 -0.58 -5.58
N GLU A 25 -8.02 -1.26 -6.23
CA GLU A 25 -7.19 -0.70 -7.30
C GLU A 25 -7.55 -1.38 -8.62
N ALA A 26 -7.75 -0.60 -9.67
CA ALA A 26 -8.10 -1.10 -11.00
C ALA A 26 -7.25 -0.39 -12.06
N LYS A 27 -6.37 -1.13 -12.70
CA LYS A 27 -5.45 -0.62 -13.71
C LYS A 27 -4.84 -1.76 -14.52
N GLU A 28 -4.41 -1.48 -15.73
CA GLU A 28 -3.73 -2.45 -16.61
C GLU A 28 -4.54 -3.74 -16.82
N GLY A 29 -5.89 -3.63 -16.88
CA GLY A 29 -6.80 -4.76 -17.11
C GLY A 29 -7.00 -5.66 -15.88
N VAL A 30 -6.56 -5.26 -14.71
CA VAL A 30 -6.65 -6.04 -13.47
C VAL A 30 -7.30 -5.21 -12.36
N VAL A 31 -8.16 -5.86 -11.58
CA VAL A 31 -8.73 -5.31 -10.34
C VAL A 31 -8.12 -6.07 -9.16
N LEU A 32 -7.50 -5.35 -8.23
CA LEU A 32 -6.92 -5.91 -7.00
C LEU A 32 -7.79 -5.57 -5.80
N VAL A 33 -8.00 -6.55 -4.93
CA VAL A 33 -8.70 -6.41 -3.65
C VAL A 33 -8.08 -7.32 -2.60
N GLY A 34 -8.04 -6.86 -1.36
CA GLY A 34 -7.46 -7.57 -0.25
C GLY A 34 -8.41 -7.82 0.91
N SER A 35 -8.08 -8.82 1.74
CA SER A 35 -8.86 -9.19 2.92
C SER A 35 -8.09 -9.00 4.23
N ALA A 36 -8.82 -8.98 5.36
CA ALA A 36 -8.24 -8.99 6.71
C ALA A 36 -7.44 -10.26 7.03
N LYS A 37 -7.60 -11.31 6.23
CA LYS A 37 -6.86 -12.56 6.38
C LYS A 37 -5.58 -12.62 5.53
N GLY A 38 -5.21 -11.50 4.90
CA GLY A 38 -4.03 -11.43 4.03
C GLY A 38 -4.21 -12.04 2.65
N GLU A 39 -5.45 -12.29 2.23
CA GLU A 39 -5.71 -12.79 0.88
C GLU A 39 -5.71 -11.61 -0.09
N LEU A 40 -4.88 -11.66 -1.11
CA LEU A 40 -4.87 -10.75 -2.25
C LEU A 40 -5.49 -11.44 -3.45
N PHE A 41 -6.53 -10.83 -4.02
CA PHE A 41 -7.24 -11.34 -5.21
C PHE A 41 -7.01 -10.41 -6.38
N ALA A 42 -6.71 -10.99 -7.54
CA ALA A 42 -6.71 -10.30 -8.82
C ALA A 42 -7.86 -10.81 -9.68
N LEU A 43 -8.63 -9.87 -10.20
CA LEU A 43 -9.74 -10.14 -11.10
C LEU A 43 -9.45 -9.48 -12.44
N ASP A 44 -9.97 -10.08 -13.50
CA ASP A 44 -10.00 -9.45 -14.81
C ASP A 44 -10.95 -8.24 -14.79
N GLU A 45 -10.47 -7.08 -15.19
CA GLU A 45 -11.22 -5.82 -15.11
C GLU A 45 -12.49 -5.85 -15.96
N SER A 46 -12.47 -6.54 -17.10
CA SER A 46 -13.58 -6.57 -18.05
C SER A 46 -14.67 -7.57 -17.69
N THR A 47 -14.30 -8.70 -17.10
CA THR A 47 -15.19 -9.85 -16.87
C THR A 47 -15.47 -10.12 -15.39
N GLY A 48 -14.62 -9.61 -14.49
CA GLY A 48 -14.66 -9.93 -13.07
C GLY A 48 -14.19 -11.35 -12.72
N GLN A 49 -13.69 -12.13 -13.69
CA GLN A 49 -13.18 -13.47 -13.42
C GLN A 49 -11.89 -13.40 -12.60
N LYS A 50 -11.74 -14.31 -11.61
CA LYS A 50 -10.55 -14.41 -10.82
C LYS A 50 -9.38 -14.91 -11.67
N LYS A 51 -8.31 -14.09 -11.79
CA LYS A 51 -7.07 -14.43 -12.48
C LYS A 51 -6.15 -15.25 -11.57
N TRP A 52 -5.91 -14.73 -10.37
CA TRP A 52 -5.07 -15.39 -9.37
C TRP A 52 -5.43 -14.94 -7.94
N GLN A 53 -4.82 -15.59 -6.98
CA GLN A 53 -4.93 -15.28 -5.56
C GLN A 53 -3.58 -15.57 -4.90
N ALA A 54 -3.15 -14.69 -3.98
CA ALA A 54 -1.97 -14.88 -3.15
C ALA A 54 -2.34 -14.78 -1.66
N GLN A 55 -1.59 -15.50 -0.81
CA GLN A 55 -1.68 -15.41 0.64
C GLN A 55 -0.48 -14.64 1.16
N LEU A 56 -0.72 -13.49 1.81
CA LEU A 56 0.29 -12.62 2.39
C LEU A 56 0.37 -12.80 3.91
N SER A 57 1.40 -12.24 4.53
CA SER A 57 1.73 -12.46 5.95
C SER A 57 0.79 -11.79 6.94
N GLY A 58 0.01 -10.78 6.52
CA GLY A 58 -0.85 -10.00 7.39
C GLY A 58 -2.05 -9.43 6.67
N ALA A 59 -2.95 -8.76 7.40
CA ALA A 59 -4.14 -8.13 6.86
C ALA A 59 -3.81 -7.05 5.83
N LEU A 60 -4.64 -6.92 4.81
CA LEU A 60 -4.52 -5.92 3.75
C LEU A 60 -5.55 -4.82 4.03
N LEU A 61 -5.09 -3.65 4.44
CA LEU A 61 -5.95 -2.56 4.92
C LEU A 61 -6.00 -1.36 3.97
N SER A 62 -5.07 -1.29 3.02
CA SER A 62 -5.01 -0.24 1.99
C SER A 62 -5.06 -0.84 0.58
N PRO A 63 -5.46 -0.06 -0.43
CA PRO A 63 -5.33 -0.45 -1.82
C PRO A 63 -3.90 -0.84 -2.18
N SER A 64 -3.76 -1.81 -3.07
CA SER A 64 -2.47 -2.08 -3.71
C SER A 64 -2.16 -1.01 -4.75
N LEU A 65 -0.89 -0.87 -5.12
CA LEU A 65 -0.46 -0.05 -6.24
C LEU A 65 -0.22 -0.95 -7.46
N ILE A 66 -0.75 -0.55 -8.63
CA ILE A 66 -0.42 -1.19 -9.92
C ILE A 66 0.51 -0.27 -10.72
N LYS A 67 1.68 -0.78 -11.10
CA LYS A 67 2.64 -0.07 -11.93
C LYS A 67 3.48 -1.05 -12.77
N ASP A 68 3.48 -0.85 -14.08
CA ASP A 68 4.31 -1.56 -15.06
C ASP A 68 4.29 -3.09 -14.86
N GLY A 69 3.09 -3.68 -14.87
CA GLY A 69 2.88 -5.11 -14.73
C GLY A 69 3.17 -5.66 -13.32
N ARG A 70 3.26 -4.80 -12.29
CA ARG A 70 3.48 -5.19 -10.89
C ARG A 70 2.34 -4.75 -10.00
N ALA A 71 2.01 -5.60 -9.04
CA ALA A 71 1.10 -5.29 -7.93
C ALA A 71 1.94 -5.12 -6.66
N VAL A 72 2.03 -3.91 -6.12
CA VAL A 72 2.73 -3.64 -4.84
C VAL A 72 1.69 -3.51 -3.74
N THR A 73 1.82 -4.34 -2.70
CA THR A 73 0.85 -4.45 -1.61
C THR A 73 1.57 -4.40 -0.27
N ILE A 74 0.99 -3.71 0.70
CA ILE A 74 1.52 -3.64 2.06
C ILE A 74 0.62 -4.48 2.97
N ALA A 75 1.20 -5.39 3.74
CA ALA A 75 0.52 -6.09 4.82
C ALA A 75 0.68 -5.31 6.15
N ASN A 76 -0.31 -5.40 7.03
CA ASN A 76 -0.34 -4.65 8.30
C ASN A 76 0.77 -5.04 9.29
N ASP A 77 1.48 -6.14 9.03
CA ASP A 77 2.67 -6.52 9.76
C ASP A 77 3.92 -5.74 9.32
N GLY A 78 3.81 -4.83 8.36
CA GLY A 78 4.89 -4.04 7.80
C GLY A 78 5.70 -4.75 6.72
N THR A 79 5.17 -5.80 6.11
CA THR A 79 5.79 -6.43 4.94
C THR A 79 5.21 -5.85 3.65
N VAL A 80 6.09 -5.42 2.77
CA VAL A 80 5.75 -4.95 1.42
C VAL A 80 6.04 -6.08 0.44
N PHE A 81 5.08 -6.37 -0.41
CA PHE A 81 5.17 -7.41 -1.43
C PHE A 81 5.04 -6.82 -2.82
N ALA A 82 5.75 -7.37 -3.79
CA ALA A 82 5.43 -7.20 -5.18
C ALA A 82 5.13 -8.54 -5.84
N HIS A 83 4.09 -8.54 -6.64
CA HIS A 83 3.68 -9.69 -7.44
C HIS A 83 3.64 -9.30 -8.91
N ASP A 84 3.93 -10.24 -9.78
CA ASP A 84 3.62 -10.10 -11.20
C ASP A 84 2.10 -9.96 -11.35
N LEU A 85 1.68 -8.90 -12.04
CA LEU A 85 0.28 -8.52 -12.14
C LEU A 85 -0.58 -9.56 -12.87
N GLN A 86 -0.01 -10.28 -13.83
CA GLN A 86 -0.76 -11.22 -14.66
C GLN A 86 -0.82 -12.63 -14.06
N THR A 87 0.28 -13.05 -13.42
CA THR A 87 0.43 -14.43 -12.93
C THR A 87 0.23 -14.58 -11.43
N GLY A 88 0.41 -13.50 -10.66
CA GLY A 88 0.39 -13.54 -9.20
C GLY A 88 1.67 -14.12 -8.58
N GLN A 89 2.72 -14.36 -9.38
CA GLN A 89 4.00 -14.81 -8.85
C GLN A 89 4.62 -13.71 -7.99
N GLN A 90 5.04 -14.05 -6.77
CA GLN A 90 5.78 -13.11 -5.94
C GLN A 90 7.14 -12.82 -6.56
N LEU A 91 7.42 -11.53 -6.81
CA LEU A 91 8.68 -11.04 -7.36
C LEU A 91 9.67 -10.75 -6.25
N TRP A 92 9.21 -10.05 -5.20
CA TRP A 92 10.01 -9.74 -4.03
C TRP A 92 9.12 -9.48 -2.80
N ALA A 93 9.74 -9.50 -1.64
CA ALA A 93 9.15 -9.05 -0.38
C ALA A 93 10.20 -8.29 0.43
N TYR A 94 9.79 -7.19 1.05
CA TYR A 94 10.62 -6.39 1.94
C TYR A 94 9.92 -6.17 3.27
N LYS A 95 10.58 -6.60 4.37
CA LYS A 95 10.09 -6.37 5.73
C LYS A 95 10.64 -5.06 6.26
N MET A 96 9.77 -4.08 6.48
CA MET A 96 10.15 -2.82 7.12
C MET A 96 10.60 -3.07 8.56
N PRO A 97 11.74 -2.51 8.99
CA PRO A 97 12.24 -2.71 10.34
C PRO A 97 11.34 -2.00 11.37
N ASN A 98 11.19 -2.60 12.55
CA ASN A 98 10.53 -2.02 13.72
C ASN A 98 9.08 -1.55 13.52
N VAL A 99 8.37 -2.10 12.55
CA VAL A 99 6.94 -1.81 12.39
C VAL A 99 6.17 -2.62 13.42
N GLN A 100 5.57 -1.93 14.37
CA GLN A 100 4.52 -2.49 15.22
C GLN A 100 3.20 -2.48 14.46
N PHE A 101 2.25 -3.34 14.84
CA PHE A 101 0.94 -3.37 14.22
C PHE A 101 0.32 -1.97 14.18
N SER A 102 -0.11 -1.52 12.99
CA SER A 102 -0.97 -0.36 12.87
C SER A 102 -2.39 -0.75 13.27
N LEU A 103 -2.96 -0.03 14.22
CA LEU A 103 -4.33 -0.27 14.72
C LEU A 103 -5.38 0.54 13.95
N ARG A 104 -4.99 1.53 13.14
CA ARG A 104 -5.91 2.54 12.62
C ARG A 104 -6.03 2.65 11.11
N GLY A 105 -5.15 2.05 10.38
CA GLY A 105 -5.10 2.16 8.94
C GLY A 105 -3.68 1.96 8.44
N GLN A 106 -3.57 1.87 7.15
CA GLN A 106 -2.29 1.74 6.49
C GLN A 106 -2.35 2.58 5.24
N PRO A 107 -1.46 3.57 5.08
CA PRO A 107 -1.41 4.36 3.86
C PRO A 107 -1.14 3.50 2.64
N SER A 108 -1.76 3.87 1.53
CA SER A 108 -1.52 3.22 0.24
C SER A 108 -0.10 3.49 -0.24
N PRO A 109 0.55 2.52 -0.90
CA PRO A 109 1.81 2.77 -1.59
C PRO A 109 1.60 3.74 -2.73
N VAL A 110 2.54 4.67 -2.95
CA VAL A 110 2.50 5.64 -4.05
C VAL A 110 3.83 5.67 -4.80
N MET A 111 3.79 5.95 -6.11
CA MET A 111 5.03 6.14 -6.85
C MET A 111 5.62 7.53 -6.59
N LEU A 112 6.91 7.58 -6.30
CA LEU A 112 7.68 8.81 -6.26
C LEU A 112 8.15 9.20 -7.67
N ASP A 113 8.69 8.23 -8.37
CA ASP A 113 9.18 8.32 -9.75
C ASP A 113 8.95 6.98 -10.46
N ASP A 114 9.47 6.78 -11.65
CA ASP A 114 9.27 5.53 -12.40
C ASP A 114 9.90 4.29 -11.76
N HIS A 115 10.78 4.46 -10.77
CA HIS A 115 11.56 3.37 -10.16
C HIS A 115 11.36 3.24 -8.66
N THR A 116 10.79 4.23 -8.00
CA THR A 116 10.71 4.29 -6.53
C THR A 116 9.27 4.31 -6.06
N VAL A 117 8.88 3.28 -5.33
CA VAL A 117 7.62 3.27 -4.58
C VAL A 117 7.86 3.77 -3.16
N ILE A 118 7.00 4.66 -2.71
CA ILE A 118 6.95 5.14 -1.33
C ILE A 118 5.96 4.29 -0.55
N VAL A 119 6.40 3.81 0.60
CA VAL A 119 5.55 3.17 1.61
C VAL A 119 5.72 3.89 2.94
N ALA A 120 4.62 4.23 3.56
CA ALA A 120 4.61 4.84 4.87
C ALA A 120 4.30 3.81 5.95
N SER A 121 4.81 4.01 7.14
CA SER A 121 4.71 3.05 8.22
C SER A 121 4.24 3.71 9.51
N ALA A 122 3.57 2.93 10.36
CA ALA A 122 3.07 3.33 11.67
C ALA A 122 4.16 3.81 12.67
N ASN A 123 5.44 3.64 12.34
CA ASN A 123 6.55 4.11 13.17
C ASN A 123 7.08 5.49 12.77
N ALA A 124 6.28 6.28 12.02
CA ALA A 124 6.65 7.60 11.51
C ALA A 124 7.80 7.61 10.50
N TYR A 125 8.02 6.53 9.79
CA TYR A 125 8.99 6.47 8.71
C TYR A 125 8.30 6.30 7.36
N VAL A 126 8.92 6.89 6.35
CA VAL A 126 8.67 6.57 4.95
C VAL A 126 9.89 5.86 4.37
N TYR A 127 9.62 4.89 3.54
CA TYR A 127 10.63 4.09 2.85
C TYR A 127 10.46 4.29 1.36
N GLY A 128 11.54 4.64 0.66
CA GLY A 128 11.61 4.55 -0.79
C GLY A 128 12.18 3.20 -1.17
N ILE A 129 11.44 2.40 -1.91
CA ILE A 129 11.83 1.06 -2.30
C ILE A 129 11.90 1.00 -3.84
N ASP A 130 12.94 0.40 -4.37
CA ASP A 130 13.04 0.14 -5.80
C ASP A 130 11.92 -0.83 -6.23
N VAL A 131 11.03 -0.40 -7.12
CA VAL A 131 9.82 -1.14 -7.49
C VAL A 131 10.12 -2.43 -8.24
N ILE A 132 11.31 -2.52 -8.86
CA ILE A 132 11.74 -3.69 -9.64
C ILE A 132 12.36 -4.75 -8.74
N SER A 133 13.32 -4.34 -7.89
CA SER A 133 14.13 -5.25 -7.09
C SER A 133 13.66 -5.44 -5.64
N GLY A 134 12.83 -4.53 -5.12
CA GLY A 134 12.44 -4.52 -3.72
C GLY A 134 13.53 -4.01 -2.76
N VAL A 135 14.65 -3.51 -3.30
CA VAL A 135 15.76 -2.98 -2.49
C VAL A 135 15.40 -1.59 -1.95
N PRO A 136 15.52 -1.34 -0.64
CA PRO A 136 15.28 0.00 -0.11
C PRO A 136 16.35 0.98 -0.62
N ARG A 137 15.89 2.11 -1.15
CA ARG A 137 16.73 3.22 -1.64
C ARG A 137 17.03 4.22 -0.55
N PHE A 138 16.02 4.51 0.27
CA PHE A 138 16.15 5.40 1.41
C PHE A 138 15.09 5.12 2.47
N GLN A 139 15.34 5.66 3.66
CA GLN A 139 14.41 5.70 4.78
C GLN A 139 14.48 7.10 5.38
N ARG A 140 13.33 7.72 5.67
CA ARG A 140 13.24 9.04 6.30
C ARG A 140 12.22 9.02 7.41
N ARG A 141 12.57 9.63 8.52
CA ARG A 141 11.65 9.88 9.62
C ARG A 141 10.85 11.14 9.32
N VAL A 142 9.51 11.06 9.34
CA VAL A 142 8.61 12.16 8.97
C VAL A 142 7.99 12.86 10.18
N ALA A 143 8.03 12.26 11.34
CA ALA A 143 7.55 12.87 12.57
C ALA A 143 8.37 12.42 13.79
N VAL A 144 8.48 13.29 14.78
CA VAL A 144 9.14 13.01 16.07
C VAL A 144 8.07 13.05 17.15
N SER A 145 8.00 12.00 17.98
CA SER A 145 7.07 12.01 19.12
C SER A 145 7.59 12.92 20.22
N GLU A 146 6.83 13.93 20.59
CA GLU A 146 7.11 14.81 21.73
C GLU A 146 6.18 14.51 22.92
N GLY A 147 5.82 13.23 23.14
CA GLY A 147 4.88 12.84 24.18
C GLY A 147 5.54 12.21 25.41
N ARG A 148 4.96 12.45 26.62
CA ARG A 148 5.38 11.84 27.89
C ARG A 148 4.74 10.48 28.17
N SER A 149 3.71 10.06 27.44
CA SER A 149 3.05 8.76 27.54
C SER A 149 3.14 7.96 26.25
N ASP A 150 3.03 6.63 26.33
CA ASP A 150 3.08 5.75 25.16
C ASP A 150 1.98 6.06 24.14
N VAL A 151 0.80 6.49 24.60
CA VAL A 151 -0.31 6.93 23.73
C VAL A 151 0.02 8.24 23.02
N GLN A 152 0.72 9.18 23.70
CA GLN A 152 1.17 10.44 23.08
C GLN A 152 2.36 10.24 22.14
N ARG A 153 3.04 9.10 22.22
CA ARG A 153 4.15 8.71 21.32
C ARG A 153 3.68 7.96 20.08
N LEU A 154 2.38 7.64 19.97
CA LEU A 154 1.83 7.04 18.76
C LEU A 154 1.86 8.08 17.64
N ILE A 155 2.84 7.95 16.75
CA ILE A 155 2.95 8.72 15.52
C ILE A 155 2.63 7.78 14.39
N ASP A 156 1.38 7.76 14.01
CA ASP A 156 0.92 7.00 12.86
C ASP A 156 0.79 7.95 11.66
N ILE A 157 1.22 7.53 10.49
CA ILE A 157 0.93 8.21 9.23
C ILE A 157 -0.40 7.64 8.76
N ASP A 158 -1.46 8.43 8.92
CA ASP A 158 -2.83 7.99 8.64
C ASP A 158 -3.29 8.27 7.21
N GLY A 159 -2.72 9.30 6.59
CA GLY A 159 -3.09 9.71 5.24
C GLY A 159 -2.19 9.09 4.17
N ASP A 160 -2.78 8.84 3.00
CA ASP A 160 -1.99 8.44 1.84
C ASP A 160 -0.95 9.52 1.51
N PRO A 161 0.33 9.17 1.33
CA PRO A 161 1.34 10.13 0.92
C PRO A 161 1.00 10.72 -0.45
N VAL A 162 1.25 12.02 -0.62
CA VAL A 162 1.05 12.70 -1.89
C VAL A 162 2.40 13.16 -2.44
N VAL A 163 2.66 12.82 -3.69
CA VAL A 163 3.87 13.26 -4.40
C VAL A 163 3.55 14.47 -5.27
N VAL A 164 4.31 15.56 -5.08
CA VAL A 164 4.19 16.80 -5.86
C VAL A 164 5.58 17.17 -6.37
N GLY A 165 5.89 16.80 -7.60
CA GLY A 165 7.24 16.97 -8.15
C GLY A 165 8.26 16.18 -7.33
N GLN A 166 9.25 16.87 -6.74
CA GLN A 166 10.26 16.27 -5.88
C GLN A 166 9.87 16.20 -4.39
N PHE A 167 8.68 16.68 -4.03
CA PHE A 167 8.23 16.74 -2.65
C PHE A 167 7.27 15.59 -2.34
N LEU A 168 7.48 14.97 -1.21
CA LEU A 168 6.56 14.01 -0.59
C LEU A 168 5.84 14.73 0.56
N VAL A 169 4.53 14.75 0.53
CA VAL A 169 3.68 15.34 1.56
C VAL A 169 2.99 14.21 2.31
N THR A 170 3.12 14.20 3.63
CA THR A 170 2.46 13.22 4.50
C THR A 170 1.76 13.90 5.65
N THR A 171 0.72 13.26 6.18
CA THR A 171 -0.01 13.73 7.37
C THR A 171 0.10 12.69 8.49
N SER A 172 0.33 13.17 9.72
CA SER A 172 0.34 12.31 10.89
C SER A 172 -0.94 12.43 11.69
N TYR A 173 -1.23 11.43 12.52
CA TYR A 173 -2.39 11.39 13.42
C TYR A 173 -2.51 12.64 14.33
N GLN A 174 -1.39 13.25 14.71
CA GLN A 174 -1.38 14.47 15.53
C GLN A 174 -1.66 15.76 14.74
N GLY A 175 -2.06 15.65 13.46
CA GLY A 175 -2.41 16.78 12.61
C GLY A 175 -1.20 17.53 12.03
N GLN A 176 -0.01 16.96 12.09
CA GLN A 176 1.18 17.53 11.44
C GLN A 176 1.19 17.20 9.96
N ILE A 177 1.48 18.19 9.16
CA ILE A 177 1.77 18.02 7.72
C ILE A 177 3.29 18.12 7.58
N THR A 178 3.90 17.08 7.03
CA THR A 178 5.34 17.04 6.78
C THR A 178 5.58 17.03 5.27
N VAL A 179 6.44 17.95 4.83
CA VAL A 179 6.90 18.02 3.44
C VAL A 179 8.37 17.60 3.42
N ILE A 180 8.67 16.60 2.62
CA ILE A 180 10.02 16.03 2.48
C ILE A 180 10.50 16.30 1.06
N ASP A 181 11.62 16.99 0.91
CA ASP A 181 12.34 17.03 -0.36
C ASP A 181 13.09 15.70 -0.54
N VAL A 182 12.62 14.86 -1.45
CA VAL A 182 13.21 13.55 -1.69
C VAL A 182 14.43 13.60 -2.62
N ALA A 183 14.65 14.73 -3.31
CA ALA A 183 15.86 14.98 -4.11
C ALA A 183 17.03 15.47 -3.24
N ALA A 184 16.75 16.12 -2.13
CA ALA A 184 17.76 16.52 -1.14
C ALA A 184 18.26 15.29 -0.38
N GLN A 185 19.25 14.61 -0.96
CA GLN A 185 19.98 13.51 -0.31
C GLN A 185 20.93 14.07 0.77
N GLN A 186 20.40 14.64 1.83
CA GLN A 186 21.20 14.96 3.03
C GLN A 186 20.48 14.50 4.28
#